data_9d48e11206485bb5b56bb305c3c18b00
#
_entry.id   9d48e11206485bb5b56bb305c3c18b00
#
_cell.length_a   1.000
_cell.length_b   1.000
_cell.length_c   1.000
_cell.angle_alpha   90.00
_cell.angle_beta   90.00
_cell.angle_gamma   90.00
#
_symmetry.space_group_name_H-M   'P 1'
#
loop_
_entity.id
_entity.type
_entity.pdbx_description
1 polymer ?
#
loop_
_entity_poly.entity_id
_entity_poly.type
_entity_poly.pdbx_seq_one_letter_code
_entity_poly.pdbx_strand_id
1 'polypeptide(L)' 'SSDLDPLLEEAARIVVGNQSGSTSMIQRRLKLGYNRAGRIMEQLEEVGVVGPNMGSKPREVMYSSEQELEQYLLHRKQ' A
#
# COMPACT_ATOMS: atom_id res chain seq x y z
N SER A 1 12.19 4.46 7.21
CA SER A 1 12.57 5.84 7.03
C SER A 1 11.49 6.77 7.56
N SER A 2 11.93 7.93 8.03
CA SER A 2 11.02 8.94 8.57
C SER A 2 10.19 9.62 7.49
N ASP A 3 10.47 9.32 6.21
CA ASP A 3 9.84 10.03 5.10
C ASP A 3 8.65 9.29 4.51
N LEU A 4 8.01 8.44 5.30
CA LEU A 4 6.83 7.73 4.83
C LEU A 4 5.66 8.70 4.64
N ASP A 5 4.91 8.46 3.56
CA ASP A 5 3.77 9.30 3.24
C ASP A 5 2.72 9.22 4.33
N PRO A 6 2.12 10.35 4.75
CA PRO A 6 1.06 10.32 5.76
C PRO A 6 -0.14 9.45 5.38
N LEU A 7 -0.35 9.20 4.09
CA LEU A 7 -1.45 8.37 3.62
C LEU A 7 -1.08 6.90 3.48
N LEU A 8 0.13 6.51 3.93
CA LEU A 8 0.61 5.15 3.72
C LEU A 8 -0.30 4.11 4.37
N GLU A 9 -0.71 4.33 5.61
CA GLU A 9 -1.57 3.37 6.30
C GLU A 9 -2.92 3.25 5.63
N GLU A 10 -3.50 4.37 5.23
CA GLU A 10 -4.78 4.34 4.53
C GLU A 10 -4.66 3.60 3.21
N ALA A 11 -3.58 3.86 2.47
CA ALA A 11 -3.32 3.15 1.22
C ALA A 11 -3.16 1.65 1.46
N ALA A 12 -2.47 1.26 2.53
CA ALA A 12 -2.32 -0.14 2.88
C ALA A 12 -3.68 -0.80 3.11
N ARG A 13 -4.57 -0.12 3.84
CA ARG A 13 -5.89 -0.66 4.10
C ARG A 13 -6.71 -0.81 2.83
N ILE A 14 -6.60 0.13 1.91
CA ILE A 14 -7.29 0.04 0.63
C ILE A 14 -6.77 -1.16 -0.17
N VAL A 15 -5.46 -1.30 -0.26
CA VAL A 15 -4.84 -2.38 -1.02
C VAL A 15 -5.23 -3.74 -0.45
N VAL A 16 -5.10 -3.91 0.85
CA VAL A 16 -5.40 -5.20 1.50
C VAL A 16 -6.90 -5.47 1.48
N GLY A 17 -7.71 -4.45 1.75
CA GLY A 17 -9.18 -4.63 1.75
C GLY A 17 -9.72 -5.05 0.40
N ASN A 18 -9.11 -4.56 -0.68
CA ASN A 18 -9.52 -4.92 -2.05
C ASN A 18 -8.69 -6.05 -2.62
N GLN A 19 -7.67 -6.51 -1.92
CA GLN A 19 -6.73 -7.53 -2.40
C GLN A 19 -6.21 -7.17 -3.79
N SER A 20 -5.84 -5.90 -3.97
CA SER A 20 -5.35 -5.41 -5.25
C SER A 20 -4.26 -4.37 -5.04
N GLY A 21 -3.09 -4.63 -5.61
CA GLY A 21 -1.97 -3.71 -5.55
C GLY A 21 -1.92 -2.79 -6.77
N SER A 22 -3.03 -2.15 -7.10
CA SER A 22 -3.16 -1.32 -8.28
C SER A 22 -2.87 0.14 -7.97
N THR A 23 -1.88 0.72 -8.68
CA THR A 23 -1.56 2.13 -8.53
C THR A 23 -2.74 3.02 -8.94
N SER A 24 -3.43 2.65 -10.02
CA SER A 24 -4.55 3.46 -10.49
C SER A 24 -5.71 3.45 -9.49
N MET A 25 -5.89 2.34 -8.78
CA MET A 25 -6.90 2.30 -7.73
C MET A 25 -6.57 3.28 -6.61
N ILE A 26 -5.31 3.33 -6.21
CA ILE A 26 -4.87 4.27 -5.17
C ILE A 26 -5.07 5.71 -5.64
N GLN A 27 -4.75 6.00 -6.90
CA GLN A 27 -4.99 7.32 -7.45
C GLN A 27 -6.46 7.74 -7.30
N ARG A 28 -7.37 6.86 -7.67
CA ARG A 28 -8.80 7.16 -7.62
C ARG A 28 -9.32 7.26 -6.20
N ARG A 29 -8.94 6.31 -5.37
CA ARG A 29 -9.50 6.21 -4.02
C ARG A 29 -9.00 7.33 -3.11
N LEU A 30 -7.76 7.74 -3.27
CA LEU A 30 -7.17 8.77 -2.44
C LEU A 30 -7.07 10.11 -3.16
N LYS A 31 -7.55 10.17 -4.41
CA LYS A 31 -7.55 11.40 -5.22
C LYS A 31 -6.16 11.98 -5.36
N LEU A 32 -5.23 11.13 -5.77
CA LEU A 32 -3.82 11.49 -5.90
C LEU A 32 -3.38 11.48 -7.35
N GLY A 33 -2.33 12.28 -7.64
CA GLY A 33 -1.67 12.20 -8.91
C GLY A 33 -0.83 10.95 -9.03
N TYR A 34 -0.38 10.68 -10.25
CA TYR A 34 0.34 9.44 -10.55
C TYR A 34 1.63 9.33 -9.75
N ASN A 35 2.39 10.42 -9.67
CA ASN A 35 3.71 10.36 -9.02
C ASN A 35 3.60 10.05 -7.54
N ARG A 36 2.67 10.69 -6.84
CA ARG A 36 2.51 10.44 -5.42
C ARG A 36 1.99 9.03 -5.16
N ALA A 37 1.02 8.60 -5.97
CA ALA A 37 0.51 7.23 -5.84
C ALA A 37 1.62 6.21 -6.07
N GLY A 38 2.49 6.47 -7.06
CA GLY A 38 3.62 5.60 -7.32
C GLY A 38 4.58 5.52 -6.15
N ARG A 39 4.89 6.67 -5.54
CA ARG A 39 5.76 6.67 -4.36
C ARG A 39 5.15 5.90 -3.20
N ILE A 40 3.83 6.05 -3.00
CA ILE A 40 3.15 5.31 -1.94
C ILE A 40 3.25 3.80 -2.21
N MET A 41 3.07 3.39 -3.47
CA MET A 41 3.19 1.96 -3.79
C MET A 41 4.60 1.44 -3.54
N GLU A 42 5.62 2.25 -3.83
CA GLU A 42 6.99 1.85 -3.52
C GLU A 42 7.22 1.73 -2.02
N GLN A 43 6.64 2.62 -1.24
CA GLN A 43 6.74 2.54 0.21
C GLN A 43 5.98 1.33 0.76
N LEU A 44 4.84 0.99 0.15
CA LEU A 44 4.12 -0.21 0.54
C LEU A 44 4.96 -1.47 0.27
N GLU A 45 5.76 -1.44 -0.77
CA GLU A 45 6.70 -2.54 -1.00
C GLU A 45 7.77 -2.57 0.08
N GLU A 46 8.33 -1.41 0.42
CA GLU A 46 9.36 -1.34 1.46
C GLU A 46 8.89 -1.92 2.79
N VAL A 47 7.64 -1.63 3.16
CA VAL A 47 7.12 -2.11 4.44
C VAL A 47 6.47 -3.49 4.32
N GLY A 48 6.50 -4.10 3.15
CA GLY A 48 6.09 -5.49 2.98
C GLY A 48 4.61 -5.71 2.76
N VAL A 49 3.85 -4.68 2.41
CA VAL A 49 2.42 -4.82 2.16
C VAL A 49 2.15 -5.33 0.75
N VAL A 50 2.98 -4.93 -0.20
CA VAL A 50 2.86 -5.41 -1.58
C VAL A 50 4.21 -5.91 -2.06
N GLY A 51 4.18 -6.70 -3.12
CA GLY A 51 5.37 -7.21 -3.79
C GLY A 51 5.91 -6.22 -4.80
N PRO A 52 6.92 -6.66 -5.56
CA PRO A 52 7.59 -5.77 -6.51
C PRO A 52 6.69 -5.42 -7.70
N ASN A 53 7.10 -4.36 -8.39
CA ASN A 53 6.42 -3.92 -9.61
C ASN A 53 6.46 -5.05 -10.65
N MET A 54 5.30 -5.37 -11.20
CA MET A 54 5.17 -6.45 -12.19
C MET A 54 4.72 -5.92 -13.54
N GLY A 55 5.17 -4.73 -13.89
CA GLY A 55 4.83 -4.12 -15.16
C GLY A 55 3.41 -3.61 -15.18
N SER A 56 2.63 -4.05 -16.17
CA SER A 56 1.25 -3.59 -16.31
C SER A 56 0.28 -4.27 -15.36
N LYS A 57 0.73 -5.32 -14.67
CA LYS A 57 -0.13 -6.05 -13.74
C LYS A 57 -0.10 -5.41 -12.36
N PRO A 58 -1.19 -5.49 -11.59
CA PRO A 58 -1.15 -5.05 -10.20
C PRO A 58 -0.13 -5.82 -9.40
N ARG A 59 0.45 -5.18 -8.38
CA ARG A 59 1.40 -5.84 -7.51
C ARG A 59 0.69 -6.88 -6.63
N GLU A 60 1.42 -7.89 -6.23
CA GLU A 60 0.91 -8.90 -5.32
C GLU A 60 0.66 -8.28 -3.95
N VAL A 61 -0.43 -8.69 -3.28
CA VAL A 61 -0.75 -8.21 -1.94
C VAL A 61 -0.30 -9.26 -0.94
N MET A 62 0.53 -8.82 0.02
CA MET A 62 1.23 -9.76 0.91
C MET A 62 0.46 -10.08 2.19
N TYR A 63 -0.63 -9.37 2.46
CA TYR A 63 -1.49 -9.63 3.61
C TYR A 63 -2.84 -10.12 3.13
N SER A 64 -3.34 -11.18 3.75
CA SER A 64 -4.57 -11.83 3.30
C SER A 64 -5.83 -11.22 3.89
N SER A 65 -5.70 -10.41 4.95
CA SER A 65 -6.87 -9.82 5.60
C SER A 65 -6.50 -8.50 6.25
N GLU A 66 -7.53 -7.67 6.44
CA GLU A 66 -7.31 -6.40 7.14
C GLU A 66 -6.92 -6.62 8.60
N GLN A 67 -7.40 -7.70 9.21
CA GLN A 67 -6.98 -8.04 10.56
C GLN A 67 -5.48 -8.26 10.65
N GLU A 68 -4.94 -9.00 9.70
CA GLU A 68 -3.51 -9.28 9.66
C GLU A 68 -2.73 -7.98 9.47
N LEU A 69 -3.21 -7.11 8.58
CA LEU A 69 -2.58 -5.82 8.36
C LEU A 69 -2.60 -4.96 9.62
N GLU A 70 -3.73 -4.92 10.33
CA GLU A 70 -3.84 -4.09 11.53
C GLU A 70 -2.87 -4.56 12.61
N GLN A 71 -2.65 -5.86 12.73
CA GLN A 71 -1.66 -6.38 13.66
C GLN A 71 -0.26 -5.85 13.32
N TYR A 72 0.08 -5.87 12.04
CA TYR A 72 1.37 -5.35 11.61
C TYR A 72 1.49 -3.85 11.90
N LEU A 73 0.45 -3.07 11.58
CA LEU A 73 0.48 -1.64 11.80
C LEU A 73 0.59 -1.29 13.27
N LEU A 74 -0.08 -2.06 14.12
CA LEU A 74 0.00 -1.86 15.56
C LEU A 74 1.42 -2.08 16.08
N HIS A 75 2.06 -3.16 15.64
CA HIS A 75 3.44 -3.44 16.03
C HIS A 75 4.40 -2.38 15.52
N ARG A 76 4.13 -1.86 14.34
CA ARG A 76 4.98 -0.86 13.72
C ARG A 76 5.07 0.41 14.55
N LYS A 77 4.00 0.74 15.25
CA LYS A 77 3.92 1.98 16.04
C LYS A 77 4.60 1.86 17.39
N GLN A 78 4.98 0.68 17.76
CA GLN A 78 5.73 0.43 19.00
C GLN A 78 7.22 0.42 18.69
#